data_d6381b9485a7cc460788746548958c2a
#
_entry.id   d6381b9485a7cc460788746548958c2a
#
_cell.length_a   1.000
_cell.length_b   1.000
_cell.length_c   1.000
_cell.angle_alpha   90.00
_cell.angle_beta   90.00
_cell.angle_gamma   90.00
#
_symmetry.space_group_name_H-M   'P 1'
#
loop_
_entity.id
_entity.type
_entity.pdbx_description
1 polymer ?
#
loop_
_entity_poly.entity_id
_entity_poly.type
_entity_poly.pdbx_seq_one_letter_code
_entity_poly.pdbx_strand_id
1 'polypeptide(L)'
;FMYVEDVDLCWRIRAAGFGVAYEPEGEVVHVQGAVTGRRPYRMIREHHRSAWRFARKRLRGPQAALLPLAAVYFAVRGALAMVAHALGARVRPGRDHSRGDRG
;
A
#
# COMPACT_ATOMS: atom_id res chain seq x y z
N PHE A 1 6.20 -5.41 7.76
CA PHE A 1 5.68 -4.34 6.91
C PHE A 1 4.62 -4.93 6.00
N MET A 2 3.57 -4.21 5.73
CA MET A 2 2.57 -4.57 4.75
C MET A 2 2.60 -3.49 3.65
N TYR A 3 2.72 -3.90 2.37
CA TYR A 3 2.79 -3.04 1.17
C TYR A 3 4.11 -2.31 0.87
N VAL A 4 5.15 -2.46 1.62
CA VAL A 4 6.46 -1.84 1.35
C VAL A 4 7.59 -2.86 1.57
N GLU A 5 7.23 -4.12 1.83
CA GLU A 5 8.16 -5.22 2.07
C GLU A 5 9.05 -5.54 0.89
N ASP A 6 8.48 -5.52 -0.31
CA ASP A 6 9.18 -5.74 -1.58
C ASP A 6 10.21 -4.62 -1.85
N VAL A 7 9.79 -3.37 -1.69
CA VAL A 7 10.68 -2.21 -1.85
C VAL A 7 11.81 -2.23 -0.81
N ASP A 8 11.51 -2.54 0.47
CA ASP A 8 12.52 -2.65 1.52
C ASP A 8 13.49 -3.80 1.26
N LEU A 9 12.97 -4.93 0.76
CA LEU A 9 13.78 -6.08 0.41
C LEU A 9 14.74 -5.75 -0.75
N CYS A 10 14.24 -5.22 -1.86
CA CYS A 10 15.04 -4.80 -3.01
C CYS A 10 16.11 -3.79 -2.61
N TRP A 11 15.75 -2.83 -1.74
CA TRP A 11 16.71 -1.86 -1.24
C TRP A 11 17.84 -2.52 -0.43
N ARG A 12 17.53 -3.47 0.45
CA ARG A 12 18.54 -4.18 1.26
C ARG A 12 19.44 -5.07 0.41
N ILE A 13 18.87 -5.74 -0.60
CA ILE A 13 19.61 -6.55 -1.56
C ILE A 13 20.65 -5.68 -2.28
N ARG A 14 20.24 -4.51 -2.79
CA ARG A 14 21.15 -3.58 -3.45
C ARG A 14 22.20 -3.00 -2.51
N ALA A 15 21.82 -2.69 -1.27
CA ALA A 15 22.75 -2.19 -0.26
C ALA A 15 23.80 -3.24 0.16
N ALA A 16 23.49 -4.52 0.01
CA ALA A 16 24.42 -5.64 0.22
C ALA A 16 25.30 -5.95 -1.02
N GLY A 17 25.20 -5.16 -2.10
CA GLY A 17 26.01 -5.31 -3.31
C GLY A 17 25.43 -6.28 -4.36
N PHE A 18 24.21 -6.78 -4.14
CA PHE A 18 23.55 -7.67 -5.11
C PHE A 18 22.69 -6.91 -6.12
N GLY A 19 22.49 -7.49 -7.30
CA GLY A 19 21.55 -7.01 -8.31
C GLY A 19 20.10 -7.37 -7.98
N VAL A 20 19.18 -6.59 -8.53
CA VAL A 20 17.75 -6.92 -8.57
C VAL A 20 17.34 -6.89 -10.02
N ALA A 21 16.84 -7.99 -10.54
CA ALA A 21 16.35 -8.11 -11.90
C ALA A 21 14.85 -8.39 -11.91
N TYR A 22 14.19 -7.94 -12.96
CA TYR A 22 12.81 -8.30 -13.25
C TYR A 22 12.80 -9.47 -14.21
N GLU A 23 12.06 -10.54 -13.87
CA GLU A 23 11.88 -11.72 -14.72
C GLU A 23 10.46 -11.70 -15.28
N PRO A 24 10.30 -11.35 -16.58
CA PRO A 24 8.98 -11.21 -17.20
C PRO A 24 8.30 -12.55 -17.52
N GLU A 25 9.07 -13.66 -17.59
CA GLU A 25 8.51 -14.98 -17.88
C GLU A 25 7.95 -15.69 -16.64
N GLY A 26 8.23 -15.14 -15.44
CA GLY A 26 7.70 -15.66 -14.19
C GLY A 26 6.23 -15.29 -13.99
N GLU A 27 5.35 -16.26 -14.03
CA GLU A 27 3.91 -16.07 -13.77
C GLU A 27 3.57 -16.45 -12.34
N VAL A 28 2.91 -15.51 -11.63
CA VAL A 28 2.44 -15.72 -10.25
C VAL A 28 0.96 -15.38 -10.15
N VAL A 29 0.16 -16.34 -9.70
CA VAL A 29 -1.27 -16.11 -9.42
C VAL A 29 -1.43 -15.44 -8.05
N HIS A 30 -1.79 -14.15 -8.04
CA HIS A 30 -2.06 -13.40 -6.83
C HIS A 30 -3.56 -13.27 -6.58
N VAL A 31 -4.09 -13.98 -5.58
CA VAL A 31 -5.50 -13.88 -5.20
C VAL A 31 -5.70 -12.60 -4.38
N GLN A 32 -6.12 -11.54 -5.07
CA GLN A 32 -6.37 -10.24 -4.42
C GLN A 32 -7.62 -10.29 -3.53
N GLY A 33 -7.54 -9.62 -2.38
CA GLY A 33 -8.70 -9.40 -1.51
C GLY A 33 -9.05 -10.54 -0.55
N ALA A 34 -8.39 -11.69 -0.60
CA ALA A 34 -8.68 -12.81 0.30
C ALA A 34 -8.56 -12.42 1.80
N VAL A 35 -7.63 -11.54 2.14
CA VAL A 35 -7.38 -11.07 3.51
C VAL A 35 -7.79 -9.61 3.71
N THR A 36 -7.80 -8.81 2.64
CA THR A 36 -7.79 -7.34 2.69
C THR A 36 -9.16 -6.69 2.51
N GLY A 37 -10.10 -7.35 1.81
CA GLY A 37 -11.38 -6.77 1.42
C GLY A 37 -12.33 -6.41 2.58
N ARG A 38 -12.09 -6.94 3.78
CA ARG A 38 -12.97 -6.74 4.94
C ARG A 38 -12.66 -5.52 5.80
N ARG A 39 -11.49 -4.84 5.62
CA ARG A 39 -11.07 -3.74 6.50
C ARG A 39 -10.29 -2.65 5.73
N PRO A 40 -10.90 -1.93 4.80
CA PRO A 40 -10.20 -0.99 3.92
C PRO A 40 -9.48 0.15 4.66
N TYR A 41 -10.09 0.72 5.70
CA TYR A 41 -9.46 1.79 6.49
C TYR A 41 -8.20 1.34 7.23
N ARG A 42 -8.22 0.11 7.76
CA ARG A 42 -7.03 -0.49 8.37
C ARG A 42 -5.91 -0.63 7.34
N MET A 43 -6.25 -1.05 6.13
CA MET A 43 -5.32 -1.23 5.03
C MET A 43 -4.67 0.08 4.60
N ILE A 44 -5.48 1.14 4.41
CA ILE A 44 -4.99 2.49 4.09
C ILE A 44 -4.01 2.96 5.19
N ARG A 45 -4.37 2.80 6.45
CA ARG A 45 -3.53 3.20 7.57
C ARG A 45 -2.20 2.42 7.62
N GLU A 46 -2.25 1.09 7.49
CA GLU A 46 -1.05 0.26 7.52
C GLU A 46 -0.12 0.53 6.33
N HIS A 47 -0.67 0.81 5.15
CA HIS A 47 0.12 1.22 3.99
C HIS A 47 0.91 2.52 4.29
N HIS A 48 0.25 3.57 4.76
CA HIS A 48 0.91 4.85 5.05
C HIS A 48 1.89 4.74 6.23
N ARG A 49 1.55 3.92 7.24
CA ARG A 49 2.45 3.64 8.36
C ARG A 49 3.71 2.89 7.92
N SER A 50 3.57 1.93 7.01
CA SER A 50 4.72 1.19 6.46
C SER A 50 5.59 2.08 5.59
N ALA A 51 4.99 2.92 4.74
CA ALA A 51 5.72 3.92 3.95
C ALA A 51 6.48 4.91 4.84
N TRP A 52 5.86 5.40 5.93
CA TRP A 52 6.54 6.24 6.92
C TRP A 52 7.72 5.55 7.59
N ARG A 53 7.55 4.29 8.02
CA ARG A 53 8.65 3.50 8.61
C ARG A 53 9.80 3.33 7.63
N PHE A 54 9.50 3.08 6.37
CA PHE A 54 10.51 2.98 5.31
C PHE A 54 11.23 4.31 5.09
N ALA A 55 10.50 5.43 5.02
CA ALA A 55 11.09 6.77 4.91
C ALA A 55 12.06 7.06 6.07
N ARG A 56 11.65 6.79 7.32
CA ARG A 56 12.53 6.95 8.50
C ARG A 56 13.77 6.06 8.46
N LYS A 57 13.67 4.89 7.85
CA LYS A 57 14.81 3.97 7.68
C LYS A 57 15.79 4.47 6.62
N ARG A 58 15.26 5.09 5.58
CA ARG A 58 16.02 5.57 4.41
C ARG A 58 16.63 6.95 4.61
N LEU A 59 15.87 7.89 5.13
CA LEU A 59 16.31 9.27 5.32
C LEU A 59 17.21 9.36 6.56
N ARG A 60 18.50 9.40 6.33
CA ARG A 60 19.55 9.49 7.37
C ARG A 60 20.52 10.64 7.06
N GLY A 61 21.27 11.07 8.07
CA GLY A 61 22.21 12.20 7.94
C GLY A 61 21.46 13.47 7.51
N PRO A 62 21.98 14.26 6.56
CA PRO A 62 21.35 15.51 6.12
C PRO A 62 19.93 15.30 5.55
N GLN A 63 19.65 14.14 4.96
CA GLN A 63 18.32 13.82 4.41
C GLN A 63 17.26 13.65 5.51
N ALA A 64 17.64 13.43 6.76
CA ALA A 64 16.70 13.34 7.88
C ALA A 64 15.92 14.66 8.09
N ALA A 65 16.42 15.80 7.61
CA ALA A 65 15.70 17.06 7.61
C ALA A 65 14.39 17.02 6.78
N LEU A 66 14.24 16.05 5.87
CA LEU A 66 13.00 15.83 5.10
C LEU A 66 11.93 15.04 5.87
N LEU A 67 12.26 14.47 7.02
CA LEU A 67 11.32 13.64 7.79
C LEU A 67 10.03 14.38 8.21
N PRO A 68 10.06 15.64 8.68
CA PRO A 68 8.83 16.36 9.00
C PRO A 68 7.91 16.53 7.78
N LEU A 69 8.47 16.85 6.63
CA LEU A 69 7.74 16.99 5.37
C LEU A 69 7.13 15.64 4.94
N ALA A 70 7.89 14.56 5.01
CA ALA A 70 7.40 13.22 4.73
C ALA A 70 6.27 12.80 5.69
N ALA A 71 6.35 13.14 6.98
CA ALA A 71 5.31 12.87 7.96
C ALA A 71 3.99 13.56 7.59
N VAL A 72 4.05 14.86 7.28
CA VAL A 72 2.87 15.63 6.84
C VAL A 72 2.31 15.06 5.55
N TYR A 73 3.16 14.76 4.56
CA TYR A 73 2.73 14.15 3.30
C TYR A 73 1.96 12.84 3.51
N PHE A 74 2.50 11.90 4.29
CA PHE A 74 1.83 10.61 4.53
C PHE A 74 0.56 10.76 5.37
N ALA A 75 0.51 11.70 6.32
CA ALA A 75 -0.69 11.97 7.10
C ALA A 75 -1.81 12.52 6.23
N VAL A 76 -1.54 13.56 5.44
CA VAL A 76 -2.51 14.19 4.53
C VAL A 76 -2.99 13.20 3.47
N ARG A 77 -2.06 12.49 2.80
CA ARG A 77 -2.42 11.50 1.79
C ARG A 77 -3.27 10.37 2.37
N GLY A 78 -2.94 9.90 3.58
CA GLY A 78 -3.71 8.87 4.27
C GLY A 78 -5.13 9.34 4.61
N ALA A 79 -5.27 10.56 5.11
CA ALA A 79 -6.57 11.17 5.39
C ALA A 79 -7.41 11.33 4.13
N LEU A 80 -6.83 11.85 3.05
CA LEU A 80 -7.51 11.99 1.75
C LEU A 80 -7.95 10.63 1.19
N ALA A 81 -7.13 9.59 1.29
CA ALA A 81 -7.49 8.25 0.86
C ALA A 81 -8.66 7.67 1.67
N MET A 82 -8.71 7.93 2.98
CA MET A 82 -9.83 7.50 3.83
C MET A 82 -11.12 8.25 3.47
N VAL A 83 -11.04 9.56 3.24
CA VAL A 83 -12.20 10.38 2.82
C VAL A 83 -12.71 9.93 1.45
N ALA A 84 -11.82 9.77 0.48
CA ALA A 84 -12.19 9.30 -0.86
C ALA A 84 -12.85 7.92 -0.81
N HIS A 85 -12.34 7.01 0.01
CA HIS A 85 -12.97 5.69 0.21
C HIS A 85 -14.36 5.82 0.85
N ALA A 86 -14.53 6.67 1.87
CA ALA A 86 -15.81 6.91 2.52
C ALA A 86 -16.85 7.48 1.55
N LEU A 87 -16.45 8.42 0.70
CA LEU A 87 -17.33 9.01 -0.32
C LEU A 87 -17.67 7.99 -1.41
N GLY A 88 -16.69 7.24 -1.90
CA GLY A 88 -16.88 6.18 -2.90
C GLY A 88 -17.77 5.03 -2.42
N ALA A 89 -17.72 4.69 -1.14
CA ALA A 89 -18.60 3.69 -0.53
C ALA A 89 -20.07 4.17 -0.45
N ARG A 90 -20.30 5.49 -0.34
CA ARG A 90 -21.66 6.07 -0.32
C ARG A 90 -22.29 6.15 -1.71
N VAL A 91 -21.48 6.19 -2.78
CA VAL A 91 -21.95 6.32 -4.17
C VAL A 91 -22.23 4.98 -4.84
N ARG A 92 -21.83 3.85 -4.25
CA ARG A 92 -22.16 2.50 -4.75
C ARG A 92 -23.37 1.94 -3.99
N PRO A 93 -24.62 2.19 -4.42
CA PRO A 93 -25.77 1.43 -3.95
C PRO A 93 -25.59 -0.03 -4.40
N GLY A 94 -25.92 -0.96 -3.52
CA GLY A 94 -25.67 -2.38 -3.67
C GLY A 94 -26.02 -2.90 -5.07
N ARG A 95 -25.06 -3.50 -5.73
CA ARG A 95 -25.34 -4.43 -6.82
C ARG A 95 -26.00 -5.66 -6.19
N ASP A 96 -27.31 -5.66 -6.29
CA ASP A 96 -28.17 -6.81 -6.00
C ASP A 96 -27.73 -7.98 -6.88
N HIS A 97 -27.16 -9.01 -6.25
CA HIS A 97 -26.76 -10.27 -6.90
C HIS A 97 -27.95 -11.23 -7.01
N SER A 98 -29.16 -10.68 -7.14
CA SER A 98 -30.36 -11.47 -7.37
C SER A 98 -30.78 -11.47 -8.84
N ARG A 99 -29.95 -12.00 -9.73
CA ARG A 99 -30.42 -12.44 -11.06
C ARG A 99 -29.48 -13.49 -11.65
N GLY A 100 -29.88 -14.72 -11.57
CA GLY A 100 -29.25 -15.79 -12.33
C GLY A 100 -29.39 -17.18 -11.78
N ASP A 101 -30.58 -17.56 -11.32
CA ASP A 101 -30.92 -18.96 -11.25
C ASP A 101 -32.40 -19.17 -11.65
N ARG A 102 -32.59 -19.24 -12.96
CA ARG A 102 -33.75 -19.86 -13.61
C ARG A 102 -33.44 -20.04 -15.12
N GLY A 103 -33.12 -21.27 -15.49
CA GLY A 103 -33.07 -21.69 -16.88
C GLY A 103 -32.33 -22.99 -17.01
#